data_52f44892d91850fe5a52dd89c47f3d14
#
_entry.id   52f44892d91850fe5a52dd89c47f3d14
#
_cell.length_a   1.000
_cell.length_b   1.000
_cell.length_c   1.000
_cell.angle_alpha   90.00
_cell.angle_beta   90.00
_cell.angle_gamma   90.00
#
_symmetry.space_group_name_H-M   'P 1'
#
loop_
_entity.id
_entity.type
_entity.pdbx_description
1 polymer ?
#
loop_
_entity_poly.entity_id
_entity_poly.type
_entity_poly.pdbx_seq_one_letter_code
_entity_poly.pdbx_strand_id
1 'polypeptide(L)' 'DLDRERLVIGRGLKADLALAEATISRAHAAIGFEGSTFFIEDLGSTNGTLVNGARVTRQPLKCDDEIQMGKLRIGVTLPR' A
#
# COMPACT_ATOMS: atom_id res chain seq x y z
N ASP A 1 6.69 12.69 -13.41
CA ASP A 1 6.52 13.45 -12.93
C ASP A 1 6.50 13.62 -11.54
N LEU A 2 6.70 14.54 -11.11
CA LEU A 2 6.94 14.73 -9.91
C LEU A 2 5.88 14.76 -9.05
N ASP A 3 4.84 15.11 -9.44
CA ASP A 3 3.80 15.24 -8.58
C ASP A 3 3.27 13.93 -8.36
N ARG A 4 3.86 12.86 -8.82
CA ARG A 4 3.41 11.70 -8.57
C ARG A 4 4.27 11.00 -7.80
N GLU A 5 4.53 11.26 -6.67
CA GLU A 5 5.33 10.57 -5.87
C GLU A 5 4.57 9.40 -5.37
N ARG A 6 4.76 8.26 -5.96
CA ARG A 6 4.13 7.03 -5.53
C ARG A 6 5.18 6.08 -5.03
N LEU A 7 4.90 5.39 -3.94
CA LEU A 7 5.78 4.40 -3.38
C LEU A 7 5.19 3.04 -3.65
N VAL A 8 5.82 2.24 -4.48
CA VAL A 8 5.33 0.91 -4.81
C VAL A 8 5.83 -0.08 -3.76
N ILE A 9 4.93 -0.87 -3.21
CA ILE A 9 5.23 -1.87 -2.20
C ILE A 9 5.03 -3.23 -2.82
N GLY A 10 5.98 -4.11 -2.70
CA GLY A 10 5.86 -5.44 -3.21
C GLY A 10 7.07 -6.28 -2.95
N ARG A 11 7.07 -7.50 -3.52
CA ARG A 11 8.16 -8.43 -3.35
C ARG A 11 9.22 -8.28 -4.44
N GLY A 12 8.90 -7.61 -5.51
CA GLY A 12 9.78 -7.51 -6.67
C GLY A 12 10.94 -6.55 -6.49
N LEU A 13 11.96 -6.71 -7.33
CA LEU A 13 13.11 -5.86 -7.23
C LEU A 13 12.84 -4.42 -7.61
N LYS A 14 11.77 -4.17 -8.35
CA LYS A 14 11.44 -2.83 -8.76
C LYS A 14 10.53 -2.12 -7.78
N ALA A 15 10.14 -2.75 -6.70
CA ALA A 15 9.32 -2.09 -5.69
C ALA A 15 10.19 -1.10 -4.93
N ASP A 16 9.62 0.04 -4.59
CA ASP A 16 10.32 1.04 -3.80
C ASP A 16 10.51 0.53 -2.39
N LEU A 17 9.53 -0.20 -1.88
CA LEU A 17 9.65 -0.85 -0.59
C LEU A 17 9.52 -2.34 -0.84
N ALA A 18 10.60 -3.05 -0.81
CA ALA A 18 10.61 -4.47 -1.10
C ALA A 18 10.44 -5.27 0.19
N LEU A 19 9.43 -6.11 0.21
CA LEU A 19 9.12 -6.92 1.39
C LEU A 19 9.25 -8.40 1.01
N ALA A 20 10.07 -9.11 1.75
CA ALA A 20 10.34 -10.50 1.46
C ALA A 20 9.29 -11.41 2.10
N GLU A 21 8.09 -11.33 1.59
CA GLU A 21 6.97 -12.10 2.12
C GLU A 21 6.29 -12.80 0.95
N ALA A 22 6.25 -14.11 0.94
CA ALA A 22 5.75 -14.89 -0.17
C ALA A 22 4.30 -14.60 -0.55
N THR A 23 3.49 -14.13 0.38
CA THR A 23 2.08 -13.84 0.11
C THR A 23 1.88 -12.45 -0.49
N ILE A 24 2.94 -11.68 -0.67
CA ILE A 24 2.87 -10.36 -1.28
C ILE A 24 3.27 -10.48 -2.75
N SER A 25 2.49 -9.88 -3.62
CA SER A 25 2.77 -9.87 -5.05
C SER A 25 3.98 -8.99 -5.36
N ARG A 26 4.59 -9.15 -6.53
CA ARG A 26 5.75 -8.37 -6.90
C ARG A 26 5.48 -6.89 -6.86
N ALA A 27 4.35 -6.44 -7.40
CA ALA A 27 3.89 -5.08 -7.27
C ALA A 27 2.52 -5.20 -6.62
N HIS A 28 2.45 -5.10 -5.32
CA HIS A 28 1.24 -5.39 -4.58
C HIS A 28 0.34 -4.17 -4.44
N ALA A 29 0.90 -3.08 -4.02
CA ALA A 29 0.13 -1.86 -3.79
C ALA A 29 1.03 -0.65 -3.93
N ALA A 30 0.45 0.51 -4.10
CA ALA A 30 1.20 1.75 -4.13
C ALA A 30 0.58 2.74 -3.17
N ILE A 31 1.41 3.53 -2.53
CA ILE A 31 0.94 4.61 -1.69
C ILE A 31 1.25 5.90 -2.42
N GLY A 32 0.27 6.74 -2.58
CA GLY A 32 0.40 8.03 -3.24
C GLY A 32 -0.09 9.15 -2.36
N PHE A 33 0.22 10.36 -2.75
CA PHE A 33 -0.21 11.53 -2.01
C PHE A 33 -0.83 12.47 -3.02
N GLU A 34 -2.06 12.91 -2.75
CA GLU A 34 -2.74 13.77 -3.65
C GLU A 34 -3.48 14.82 -2.84
N GLY A 35 -3.24 16.09 -3.11
CA GLY A 35 -3.75 17.15 -2.29
C GLY A 35 -3.12 17.06 -0.91
N SER A 36 -3.88 16.83 0.12
CA SER A 36 -3.34 16.64 1.44
C SER A 36 -3.68 15.26 1.96
N THR A 37 -3.96 14.31 1.10
CA THR A 37 -4.40 12.98 1.49
C THR A 37 -3.46 11.91 0.94
N PHE A 38 -3.12 10.95 1.78
CA PHE A 38 -2.42 9.78 1.33
C PHE A 38 -3.43 8.71 0.93
N PHE A 39 -3.10 7.93 -0.09
CA PHE A 39 -3.96 6.87 -0.54
C PHE A 39 -3.17 5.60 -0.66
N ILE A 40 -3.85 4.45 -0.55
CA ILE A 40 -3.27 3.20 -0.96
C ILE A 40 -4.08 2.65 -2.12
N GLU A 41 -3.40 2.08 -3.09
CA GLU A 41 -4.05 1.54 -4.26
C GLU A 41 -3.52 0.14 -4.53
N ASP A 42 -4.41 -0.84 -4.71
CA ASP A 42 -4.03 -2.19 -5.02
C ASP A 42 -3.62 -2.25 -6.49
N LEU A 43 -2.52 -2.89 -6.80
CA LEU A 43 -2.02 -2.96 -8.16
C LEU A 43 -2.34 -4.32 -8.80
N GLY A 44 -3.48 -4.87 -8.53
CA GLY A 44 -3.89 -6.16 -9.09
C GLY A 44 -3.24 -7.32 -8.37
N SER A 45 -3.08 -7.20 -7.06
CA SER A 45 -2.41 -8.22 -6.29
C SER A 45 -3.20 -9.53 -6.22
N THR A 46 -2.51 -10.64 -6.04
CA THR A 46 -3.16 -11.93 -5.94
C THR A 46 -3.99 -12.05 -4.67
N ASN A 47 -3.46 -11.63 -3.55
CA ASN A 47 -4.14 -11.79 -2.27
C ASN A 47 -4.94 -10.57 -1.83
N GLY A 48 -4.85 -9.47 -2.56
CA GLY A 48 -5.61 -8.27 -2.25
C GLY A 48 -4.93 -7.39 -1.21
N THR A 49 -5.44 -6.18 -1.11
CA THR A 49 -5.01 -5.21 -0.12
C THR A 49 -6.23 -4.88 0.73
N LEU A 50 -6.08 -4.97 2.05
CA LEU A 50 -7.17 -4.66 2.95
C LEU A 50 -6.80 -3.48 3.82
N VAL A 51 -7.77 -2.65 4.12
CA VAL A 51 -7.59 -1.54 5.06
C VAL A 51 -8.62 -1.75 6.15
N ASN A 52 -8.16 -1.92 7.37
CA ASN A 52 -9.00 -2.19 8.52
C ASN A 52 -9.93 -3.39 8.29
N GLY A 53 -9.40 -4.41 7.60
CA GLY A 53 -10.13 -5.64 7.35
C GLY A 53 -11.01 -5.64 6.11
N ALA A 54 -11.12 -4.53 5.40
CA ALA A 54 -11.95 -4.44 4.22
C ALA A 54 -11.09 -4.40 2.97
N ARG A 55 -11.38 -5.24 1.99
CA ARG A 55 -10.62 -5.27 0.75
C ARG A 55 -10.89 -4.01 -0.06
N VAL A 56 -9.86 -3.37 -0.54
CA VAL A 56 -9.99 -2.11 -1.25
C VAL A 56 -9.23 -2.14 -2.56
N THR A 57 -9.65 -1.30 -3.52
CA THR A 57 -8.87 -1.08 -4.74
C THR A 57 -8.14 0.25 -4.60
N ARG A 58 -8.76 1.24 -3.99
CA ARG A 58 -8.13 2.51 -3.73
C ARG A 58 -8.79 3.08 -2.50
N GLN A 59 -8.03 3.53 -1.54
CA GLN A 59 -8.56 3.96 -0.26
C GLN A 59 -7.75 5.10 0.33
N PRO A 60 -8.37 6.21 0.70
CA PRO A 60 -7.67 7.25 1.44
C PRO A 60 -7.26 6.71 2.80
N LEU A 61 -6.07 7.08 3.25
CA LEU A 61 -5.53 6.58 4.50
C LEU A 61 -5.62 7.63 5.61
N LYS A 62 -5.87 7.17 6.81
CA LYS A 62 -5.89 8.00 7.98
C LYS A 62 -4.93 7.43 8.99
N CYS A 63 -4.54 8.22 9.95
CA CYS A 63 -3.70 7.76 11.03
C CYS A 63 -4.40 6.62 11.76
N ASP A 64 -3.65 5.62 12.13
CA ASP A 64 -4.13 4.44 12.83
C ASP A 64 -4.87 3.42 11.94
N ASP A 65 -4.93 3.62 10.65
CA ASP A 65 -5.46 2.61 9.77
C ASP A 65 -4.49 1.44 9.72
N GLU A 66 -5.00 0.23 9.54
CA GLU A 66 -4.17 -0.94 9.41
C GLU A 66 -4.28 -1.48 8.00
N ILE A 67 -3.17 -1.65 7.33
CA ILE A 67 -3.12 -2.18 5.98
C ILE A 67 -2.66 -3.63 6.06
N GLN A 68 -3.34 -4.51 5.36
CA GLN A 68 -2.94 -5.89 5.28
C GLN A 68 -2.68 -6.26 3.83
N MET A 69 -1.53 -6.85 3.56
CA MET A 69 -1.15 -7.31 2.24
C MET A 69 -0.66 -8.74 2.42
N GLY A 70 -1.39 -9.71 1.88
CA GLY A 70 -1.05 -11.10 2.12
C GLY A 70 -1.13 -11.39 3.62
N LYS A 71 -0.05 -11.87 4.20
CA LYS A 71 -0.01 -12.14 5.63
C LYS A 71 0.59 -10.98 6.40
N LEU A 72 1.02 -9.93 5.75
CA LEU A 72 1.68 -8.83 6.40
C LEU A 72 0.68 -7.76 6.82
N ARG A 73 0.82 -7.24 8.03
CA ARG A 73 0.00 -6.15 8.52
C ARG A 73 0.89 -4.98 8.84
N ILE A 74 0.49 -3.80 8.39
CA ILE A 74 1.26 -2.58 8.57
C ILE A 74 0.37 -1.52 9.18
N GLY A 75 0.80 -0.92 10.25
CA GLY A 75 0.09 0.20 10.85
C GLY A 75 0.47 1.50 10.16
N VAL A 76 -0.49 2.38 10.00
CA VAL A 76 -0.28 3.67 9.35
C VAL A 76 -0.11 4.75 10.41
N THR A 77 1.01 5.44 10.36
CA THR A 77 1.24 6.59 11.22
C THR A 77 1.53 7.77 10.31
N LEU A 78 0.68 8.75 10.33
CA LEU A 78 0.82 9.91 9.47
C LEU A 78 1.22 11.13 10.26
N PRO A 79 1.93 12.06 9.64
CA PRO A 79 2.30 13.30 10.32
C PRO A 79 1.04 14.10 10.60
N ARG A 80 1.03 14.83 11.66
CA ARG A 80 -0.09 15.64 12.05
C ARG A 80 0.20 17.11 11.99
#